data_721380c4d053e4189ef15e206b7383ea
#
_entry.id   721380c4d053e4189ef15e206b7383ea
#
_cell.length_a   1.000
_cell.length_b   1.000
_cell.length_c   1.000
_cell.angle_alpha   90.00
_cell.angle_beta   90.00
_cell.angle_gamma   90.00
#
_symmetry.space_group_name_H-M   'P 1'
#
loop_
_entity.id
_entity.type
_entity.pdbx_description
1 polymer ?
#
loop_
_entity_poly.entity_id
_entity_poly.type
_entity_poly.pdbx_seq_one_letter_code
_entity_poly.pdbx_strand_id
1 'polypeptide(L)'
;PEEQILLKASQEVVRAGYPHLLIIAPRHSDRSQDIARLMPQAAHRSKNQLPLLGDNHFLADSFGEMSSLVTAADIVILGGSFVPKGGHNPLEIAALSTPLITGPSQFKNKIEFDTLQQYGQCITVKDGATLVKQLTIWLEALRTDGRAIPQDNLDKACAYVKQACERPTKTARLIIDRLPTQHHPN
;
A
#
# COMPACT_ATOMS: atom_id res chain seq x y z
N PRO A 1 14.73 -8.81 4.85
CA PRO A 1 15.15 -7.54 4.25
C PRO A 1 14.15 -6.42 4.47
N GLU A 2 13.04 -6.29 3.70
CA GLU A 2 12.09 -5.18 3.91
C GLU A 2 11.35 -5.29 5.24
N GLU A 3 10.88 -6.46 5.58
CA GLU A 3 10.14 -6.71 6.82
C GLU A 3 10.95 -6.33 8.07
N GLN A 4 12.26 -6.53 8.05
CA GLN A 4 13.14 -6.10 9.15
C GLN A 4 13.20 -4.58 9.28
N ILE A 5 13.20 -3.84 8.15
CA ILE A 5 13.13 -2.38 8.16
C ILE A 5 11.80 -1.93 8.78
N LEU A 6 10.69 -2.54 8.36
CA LEU A 6 9.35 -2.21 8.86
C LEU A 6 9.21 -2.50 10.36
N LEU A 7 9.63 -3.68 10.80
CA LEU A 7 9.58 -4.08 12.22
C LEU A 7 10.42 -3.15 13.10
N LYS A 8 11.65 -2.82 12.66
CA LYS A 8 12.50 -1.88 13.39
C LYS A 8 11.87 -0.49 13.46
N ALA A 9 11.35 0.01 12.33
CA ALA A 9 10.67 1.30 12.28
C ALA A 9 9.44 1.33 13.21
N SER A 10 8.61 0.28 13.18
CA SER A 10 7.46 0.13 14.08
C SER A 10 7.86 0.18 15.54
N GLN A 11 8.91 -0.55 15.94
CA GLN A 11 9.40 -0.52 17.34
C GLN A 11 9.87 0.88 17.77
N GLU A 12 10.57 1.60 16.89
CA GLU A 12 11.02 2.97 17.18
C GLU A 12 9.84 3.93 17.32
N VAL A 13 8.82 3.81 16.47
CA VAL A 13 7.59 4.61 16.52
C VAL A 13 6.80 4.34 17.81
N VAL A 14 6.66 3.08 18.23
CA VAL A 14 6.03 2.74 19.52
C VAL A 14 6.81 3.33 20.69
N ARG A 15 8.16 3.25 20.69
CA ARG A 15 9.01 3.87 21.73
C ARG A 15 8.87 5.40 21.76
N ALA A 16 8.59 6.02 20.63
CA ALA A 16 8.32 7.46 20.54
C ALA A 16 6.92 7.86 21.06
N GLY A 17 6.11 6.90 21.55
CA GLY A 17 4.79 7.17 22.13
C GLY A 17 3.62 7.10 21.18
N TYR A 18 3.80 6.46 20.00
CA TYR A 18 2.75 6.23 19.01
C TYR A 18 2.40 4.75 18.92
N PRO A 19 1.52 4.23 19.80
CA PRO A 19 1.06 2.85 19.72
C PRO A 19 0.27 2.61 18.42
N HIS A 20 0.55 1.51 17.74
CA HIS A 20 -0.11 1.14 16.50
C HIS A 20 0.00 -0.37 16.28
N LEU A 21 -0.82 -0.90 15.39
CA LEU A 21 -0.74 -2.27 14.90
C LEU A 21 -0.07 -2.29 13.52
N LEU A 22 1.11 -2.89 13.40
CA LEU A 22 1.73 -3.19 12.13
C LEU A 22 1.19 -4.51 11.58
N ILE A 23 0.47 -4.44 10.46
CA ILE A 23 -0.01 -5.61 9.72
C ILE A 23 0.96 -5.89 8.58
N ILE A 24 1.57 -7.08 8.57
CA ILE A 24 2.38 -7.52 7.44
C ILE A 24 1.57 -8.53 6.62
N ALA A 25 1.31 -8.18 5.35
CA ALA A 25 0.61 -9.01 4.40
C ALA A 25 1.57 -9.46 3.27
N PRO A 26 2.15 -10.66 3.36
CA PRO A 26 3.07 -11.15 2.34
C PRO A 26 2.33 -11.49 1.06
N ARG A 27 2.88 -11.10 -0.10
CA ARG A 27 2.29 -11.40 -1.40
C ARG A 27 2.36 -12.89 -1.76
N HIS A 28 3.35 -13.61 -1.23
CA HIS A 28 3.61 -15.02 -1.51
C HIS A 28 3.64 -15.82 -0.22
N SER A 29 2.91 -16.93 -0.18
CA SER A 29 2.77 -17.77 1.00
C SER A 29 4.07 -18.44 1.45
N ASP A 30 4.99 -18.72 0.52
CA ASP A 30 6.31 -19.29 0.77
C ASP A 30 7.16 -18.43 1.73
N ARG A 31 6.91 -17.12 1.76
CA ARG A 31 7.57 -16.20 2.68
C ARG A 31 6.93 -16.06 4.07
N SER A 32 5.71 -16.56 4.23
CA SER A 32 4.97 -16.41 5.50
C SER A 32 5.72 -17.01 6.69
N GLN A 33 6.37 -18.16 6.51
CA GLN A 33 7.14 -18.81 7.58
C GLN A 33 8.37 -17.99 7.99
N ASP A 34 9.08 -17.39 7.04
CA ASP A 34 10.26 -16.58 7.33
C ASP A 34 9.86 -15.29 8.05
N ILE A 35 8.74 -14.68 7.65
CA ILE A 35 8.19 -13.50 8.30
C ILE A 35 7.68 -13.84 9.71
N ALA A 36 7.01 -14.99 9.88
CA ALA A 36 6.54 -15.46 11.19
C ALA A 36 7.71 -15.61 12.20
N ARG A 37 8.89 -16.06 11.75
CA ARG A 37 10.09 -16.14 12.62
C ARG A 37 10.57 -14.77 13.09
N LEU A 38 10.33 -13.71 12.33
CA LEU A 38 10.66 -12.33 12.71
C LEU A 38 9.65 -11.74 13.71
N MET A 39 8.45 -12.32 13.78
CA MET A 39 7.35 -11.86 14.63
C MET A 39 6.76 -13.02 15.46
N PRO A 40 7.52 -13.66 16.36
CA PRO A 40 7.10 -14.89 17.03
C PRO A 40 5.88 -14.71 17.96
N GLN A 41 5.59 -13.48 18.38
CA GLN A 41 4.45 -13.14 19.23
C GLN A 41 3.22 -12.66 18.45
N ALA A 42 3.32 -12.48 17.12
CA ALA A 42 2.21 -11.98 16.33
C ALA A 42 1.10 -13.03 16.17
N ALA A 43 -0.14 -12.59 16.17
CA ALA A 43 -1.26 -13.41 15.73
C ALA A 43 -1.16 -13.66 14.22
N HIS A 44 -1.61 -14.84 13.75
CA HIS A 44 -1.53 -15.26 12.36
C HIS A 44 -2.92 -15.48 11.78
N ARG A 45 -3.21 -14.85 10.66
CA ARG A 45 -4.51 -14.99 9.98
C ARG A 45 -4.77 -16.42 9.50
N SER A 46 -3.75 -17.09 8.97
CA SER A 46 -3.83 -18.50 8.53
C SER A 46 -4.19 -19.48 9.65
N LYS A 47 -3.95 -19.10 10.91
CA LYS A 47 -4.33 -19.88 12.09
C LYS A 47 -5.69 -19.46 12.69
N ASN A 48 -6.47 -18.65 11.95
CA ASN A 48 -7.73 -18.05 12.43
C ASN A 48 -7.56 -17.21 13.72
N GLN A 49 -6.38 -16.65 13.92
CA GLN A 49 -6.11 -15.73 15.02
C GLN A 49 -6.40 -14.29 14.56
N LEU A 50 -6.83 -13.46 15.50
CA LEU A 50 -6.99 -12.03 15.31
C LEU A 50 -6.09 -11.30 16.32
N PRO A 51 -5.60 -10.09 15.99
CA PRO A 51 -4.85 -9.30 16.95
C PRO A 51 -5.74 -8.88 18.10
N LEU A 52 -5.19 -8.87 19.30
CA LEU A 52 -5.85 -8.37 20.51
C LEU A 52 -5.49 -6.91 20.74
N LEU A 53 -6.27 -6.25 21.60
CA LEU A 53 -5.95 -4.90 22.03
C LEU A 53 -4.58 -4.87 22.75
N GLY A 54 -3.67 -4.06 22.22
CA GLY A 54 -2.30 -3.96 22.71
C GLY A 54 -1.27 -4.75 21.91
N ASP A 55 -1.70 -5.60 20.98
CA ASP A 55 -0.77 -6.22 20.03
C ASP A 55 -0.17 -5.16 19.08
N ASN A 56 1.13 -5.27 18.84
CA ASN A 56 1.83 -4.36 17.92
C ASN A 56 2.03 -4.95 16.53
N HIS A 57 1.86 -6.26 16.36
CA HIS A 57 2.13 -6.96 15.11
C HIS A 57 1.05 -7.99 14.78
N PHE A 58 0.69 -8.08 13.52
CA PHE A 58 -0.22 -9.08 12.96
C PHE A 58 0.31 -9.59 11.61
N LEU A 59 0.31 -10.89 11.41
CA LEU A 59 0.67 -11.52 10.14
C LEU A 59 -0.61 -11.91 9.39
N ALA A 60 -0.91 -11.15 8.33
CA ALA A 60 -2.04 -11.41 7.45
C ALA A 60 -1.60 -12.32 6.29
N ASP A 61 -1.37 -13.59 6.60
CA ASP A 61 -0.84 -14.63 5.71
C ASP A 61 -1.93 -15.47 5.03
N SER A 62 -3.10 -14.87 4.81
CA SER A 62 -4.21 -15.41 4.01
C SER A 62 -4.31 -14.73 2.64
N PHE A 63 -5.09 -15.32 1.72
CA PHE A 63 -5.31 -14.78 0.39
C PHE A 63 -6.70 -14.13 0.26
N GLY A 64 -6.81 -13.16 -0.66
CA GLY A 64 -8.08 -12.53 -1.03
C GLY A 64 -8.57 -11.43 -0.10
N GLU A 65 -7.85 -11.12 0.97
CA GLU A 65 -8.26 -10.12 1.96
C GLU A 65 -7.55 -8.75 1.80
N MET A 66 -6.70 -8.59 0.78
CA MET A 66 -5.85 -7.39 0.62
C MET A 66 -6.67 -6.10 0.56
N SER A 67 -7.76 -6.05 -0.21
CA SER A 67 -8.59 -4.85 -0.30
C SER A 67 -9.23 -4.48 1.03
N SER A 68 -9.66 -5.48 1.82
CA SER A 68 -10.23 -5.26 3.16
C SER A 68 -9.17 -4.74 4.13
N LEU A 69 -7.95 -5.29 4.08
CA LEU A 69 -6.82 -4.84 4.90
C LEU A 69 -6.42 -3.39 4.57
N VAL A 70 -6.34 -3.05 3.28
CA VAL A 70 -6.01 -1.69 2.82
C VAL A 70 -7.11 -0.71 3.24
N THR A 71 -8.38 -1.09 3.11
CA THR A 71 -9.51 -0.22 3.51
C THR A 71 -9.55 0.00 5.03
N ALA A 72 -9.13 -0.98 5.82
CA ALA A 72 -9.07 -0.88 7.27
C ALA A 72 -7.82 -0.16 7.80
N ALA A 73 -6.80 0.04 6.95
CA ALA A 73 -5.54 0.66 7.33
C ALA A 73 -5.62 2.19 7.27
N ASP A 74 -5.08 2.87 8.27
CA ASP A 74 -4.90 4.32 8.26
C ASP A 74 -3.74 4.75 7.36
N ILE A 75 -2.72 3.91 7.22
CA ILE A 75 -1.50 4.13 6.43
C ILE A 75 -1.07 2.80 5.81
N VAL A 76 -0.71 2.81 4.52
CA VAL A 76 -0.11 1.66 3.83
C VAL A 76 1.35 1.93 3.53
N ILE A 77 2.22 0.96 3.79
CA ILE A 77 3.61 0.95 3.35
C ILE A 77 3.74 -0.09 2.25
N LEU A 78 4.06 0.34 1.03
CA LEU A 78 4.07 -0.52 -0.13
C LEU A 78 5.36 -1.33 -0.25
N GLY A 79 5.23 -2.65 -0.26
CA GLY A 79 6.35 -3.58 -0.38
C GLY A 79 7.01 -3.59 -1.77
N GLY A 80 8.18 -4.22 -1.87
CA GLY A 80 9.01 -4.25 -3.08
C GLY A 80 9.69 -2.92 -3.40
N SER A 81 9.59 -1.94 -2.51
CA SER A 81 10.06 -0.57 -2.72
C SER A 81 11.34 -0.20 -1.95
N PHE A 82 11.64 -0.90 -0.85
CA PHE A 82 12.89 -0.73 -0.09
C PHE A 82 14.01 -1.66 -0.56
N VAL A 83 13.72 -2.52 -1.52
CA VAL A 83 14.66 -3.41 -2.21
C VAL A 83 14.55 -3.17 -3.72
N PRO A 84 15.55 -3.52 -4.56
CA PRO A 84 15.54 -3.21 -5.99
C PRO A 84 14.55 -4.10 -6.78
N LYS A 85 13.28 -4.11 -6.36
CA LYS A 85 12.18 -4.87 -6.99
C LYS A 85 11.21 -3.99 -7.79
N GLY A 86 11.31 -2.65 -7.67
CA GLY A 86 10.54 -1.69 -8.46
C GLY A 86 9.17 -1.31 -7.92
N GLY A 87 8.86 -1.69 -6.67
CA GLY A 87 7.58 -1.41 -6.02
C GLY A 87 6.41 -2.21 -6.58
N HIS A 88 5.43 -2.51 -5.75
CA HIS A 88 4.14 -3.05 -6.20
C HIS A 88 3.29 -1.95 -6.84
N ASN A 89 2.14 -2.31 -7.41
CA ASN A 89 1.23 -1.35 -8.04
C ASN A 89 0.60 -0.42 -6.99
N PRO A 90 0.84 0.90 -7.03
CA PRO A 90 0.28 1.84 -6.05
C PRO A 90 -1.19 2.18 -6.33
N LEU A 91 -1.70 1.91 -7.53
CA LEU A 91 -3.07 2.27 -7.91
C LEU A 91 -4.14 1.50 -7.12
N GLU A 92 -3.82 0.28 -6.69
CA GLU A 92 -4.72 -0.52 -5.84
C GLU A 92 -4.98 0.17 -4.50
N ILE A 93 -3.95 0.78 -3.91
CA ILE A 93 -4.05 1.53 -2.65
C ILE A 93 -4.76 2.88 -2.90
N ALA A 94 -4.41 3.55 -3.98
CA ALA A 94 -5.01 4.83 -4.36
C ALA A 94 -6.51 4.73 -4.63
N ALA A 95 -6.95 3.62 -5.23
CA ALA A 95 -8.38 3.34 -5.47
C ALA A 95 -9.19 3.24 -4.17
N LEU A 96 -8.56 2.83 -3.07
CA LEU A 96 -9.17 2.69 -1.75
C LEU A 96 -8.98 3.93 -0.87
N SER A 97 -8.45 5.02 -1.43
CA SER A 97 -8.27 6.31 -0.76
C SER A 97 -7.45 6.21 0.53
N THR A 98 -6.43 5.34 0.56
CA THR A 98 -5.57 5.15 1.72
C THR A 98 -4.22 5.85 1.52
N PRO A 99 -3.69 6.59 2.53
CA PRO A 99 -2.37 7.21 2.49
C PRO A 99 -1.26 6.18 2.27
N LEU A 100 -0.29 6.51 1.41
CA LEU A 100 0.73 5.58 0.94
C LEU A 100 2.14 6.06 1.21
N ILE A 101 2.95 5.23 1.88
CA ILE A 101 4.40 5.40 1.98
C ILE A 101 5.09 4.37 1.09
N THR A 102 6.12 4.77 0.39
CA THR A 102 6.91 3.89 -0.48
C THR A 102 8.42 4.14 -0.29
N GLY A 103 9.23 3.13 -0.56
CA GLY A 103 10.68 3.24 -0.63
C GLY A 103 11.16 3.81 -1.97
N PRO A 104 12.48 3.90 -2.20
CA PRO A 104 13.06 4.55 -3.37
C PRO A 104 12.96 3.73 -4.67
N SER A 105 12.70 2.42 -4.59
CA SER A 105 12.62 1.55 -5.77
C SER A 105 11.21 1.56 -6.35
N GLN A 106 10.99 2.31 -7.45
CA GLN A 106 9.66 2.57 -8.03
C GLN A 106 9.62 2.37 -9.55
N PHE A 107 10.67 1.81 -10.15
CA PHE A 107 10.88 1.82 -11.60
C PHE A 107 9.80 1.07 -12.41
N LYS A 108 9.03 0.17 -11.81
CA LYS A 108 7.97 -0.58 -12.50
C LYS A 108 6.70 0.24 -12.72
N ASN A 109 6.43 1.21 -11.84
CA ASN A 109 5.21 2.01 -11.84
C ASN A 109 5.56 3.50 -11.63
N LYS A 110 6.64 3.97 -12.30
CA LYS A 110 7.21 5.30 -12.06
C LYS A 110 6.20 6.42 -12.27
N ILE A 111 5.42 6.35 -13.35
CA ILE A 111 4.43 7.38 -13.71
C ILE A 111 3.33 7.44 -12.64
N GLU A 112 2.85 6.30 -12.20
CA GLU A 112 1.81 6.18 -11.17
C GLU A 112 2.30 6.75 -9.83
N PHE A 113 3.51 6.38 -9.41
CA PHE A 113 4.12 6.92 -8.20
C PHE A 113 4.30 8.45 -8.28
N ASP A 114 4.86 8.97 -9.37
CA ASP A 114 5.06 10.41 -9.56
C ASP A 114 3.74 11.18 -9.50
N THR A 115 2.69 10.64 -10.14
CA THR A 115 1.36 11.26 -10.14
C THR A 115 0.74 11.26 -8.74
N LEU A 116 0.79 10.14 -8.02
CA LEU A 116 0.25 10.05 -6.67
C LEU A 116 1.02 10.92 -5.66
N GLN A 117 2.33 11.12 -5.88
CA GLN A 117 3.14 12.06 -5.10
C GLN A 117 2.73 13.51 -5.37
N GLN A 118 2.45 13.89 -6.63
CA GLN A 118 1.96 15.22 -6.97
C GLN A 118 0.59 15.52 -6.32
N TYR A 119 -0.26 14.52 -6.17
CA TYR A 119 -1.53 14.65 -5.44
C TYR A 119 -1.37 14.60 -3.91
N GLY A 120 -0.15 14.29 -3.40
CA GLY A 120 0.13 14.22 -1.98
C GLY A 120 -0.46 13.00 -1.26
N GLN A 121 -0.95 11.98 -1.99
CA GLN A 121 -1.38 10.71 -1.41
C GLN A 121 -0.21 9.79 -1.11
N CYS A 122 0.87 9.86 -1.89
CA CYS A 122 2.04 9.02 -1.78
C CYS A 122 3.25 9.82 -1.34
N ILE A 123 4.04 9.29 -0.41
CA ILE A 123 5.33 9.86 0.00
C ILE A 123 6.42 8.81 -0.18
N THR A 124 7.55 9.23 -0.76
CA THR A 124 8.75 8.42 -0.86
C THR A 124 9.68 8.68 0.31
N VAL A 125 10.09 7.62 1.00
CA VAL A 125 11.11 7.65 2.06
C VAL A 125 12.36 6.89 1.60
N LYS A 126 13.54 7.31 2.06
CA LYS A 126 14.81 6.74 1.60
C LYS A 126 15.17 5.43 2.30
N ASP A 127 14.89 5.37 3.58
CA ASP A 127 15.37 4.33 4.51
C ASP A 127 14.48 4.22 5.75
N GLY A 128 14.83 3.34 6.67
CA GLY A 128 14.11 3.14 7.92
C GLY A 128 14.02 4.38 8.80
N ALA A 129 15.06 5.21 8.85
CA ALA A 129 15.03 6.43 9.68
C ALA A 129 14.05 7.47 9.14
N THR A 130 14.02 7.68 7.82
CA THR A 130 13.04 8.55 7.18
C THR A 130 11.64 7.96 7.24
N LEU A 131 11.48 6.63 7.23
CA LEU A 131 10.20 5.96 7.46
C LEU A 131 9.67 6.24 8.88
N VAL A 132 10.50 6.10 9.91
CA VAL A 132 10.12 6.43 11.30
C VAL A 132 9.63 7.87 11.40
N LYS A 133 10.40 8.82 10.85
CA LYS A 133 10.03 10.24 10.85
C LYS A 133 8.66 10.46 10.17
N GLN A 134 8.45 9.86 9.00
CA GLN A 134 7.20 10.05 8.26
C GLN A 134 6.00 9.41 8.97
N LEU A 135 6.17 8.21 9.53
CA LEU A 135 5.15 7.54 10.33
C LEU A 135 4.76 8.38 11.55
N THR A 136 5.75 8.93 12.27
CA THR A 136 5.48 9.78 13.43
C THR A 136 4.66 11.02 13.05
N ILE A 137 4.99 11.67 11.92
CA ILE A 137 4.22 12.83 11.42
C ILE A 137 2.77 12.43 11.12
N TRP A 138 2.56 11.34 10.41
CA TRP A 138 1.22 10.92 10.00
C TRP A 138 0.38 10.36 11.16
N LEU A 139 1.00 9.63 12.10
CA LEU A 139 0.32 9.15 13.31
C LEU A 139 -0.06 10.32 14.24
N GLU A 140 0.77 11.35 14.33
CA GLU A 140 0.40 12.58 15.06
C GLU A 140 -0.79 13.29 14.39
N ALA A 141 -0.78 13.40 13.05
CA ALA A 141 -1.91 13.97 12.31
C ALA A 141 -3.20 13.14 12.48
N LEU A 142 -3.10 11.82 12.48
CA LEU A 142 -4.23 10.93 12.80
C LEU A 142 -4.79 11.18 14.20
N ARG A 143 -3.91 11.41 15.18
CA ARG A 143 -4.29 11.67 16.57
C ARG A 143 -4.95 13.05 16.77
N THR A 144 -4.48 14.08 16.05
CA THR A 144 -4.95 15.47 16.19
C THR A 144 -6.12 15.80 15.27
N ASP A 145 -6.03 15.35 14.00
CA ASP A 145 -6.93 15.77 12.93
C ASP A 145 -7.82 14.63 12.42
N GLY A 146 -7.63 13.40 12.95
CA GLY A 146 -8.37 12.22 12.56
C GLY A 146 -8.00 11.67 11.18
N ARG A 147 -6.95 12.20 10.54
CA ARG A 147 -6.47 11.75 9.22
C ARG A 147 -4.99 12.04 9.01
N ALA A 148 -4.29 11.15 8.31
CA ALA A 148 -2.86 11.29 8.03
C ALA A 148 -2.55 12.38 6.99
N ILE A 149 -3.44 12.58 6.03
CA ILE A 149 -3.32 13.57 4.94
C ILE A 149 -4.70 14.21 4.64
N PRO A 150 -4.74 15.37 3.96
CA PRO A 150 -5.98 16.02 3.58
C PRO A 150 -6.86 15.15 2.67
N GLN A 151 -8.19 15.17 2.88
CA GLN A 151 -9.16 14.41 2.08
C GLN A 151 -9.08 14.76 0.59
N ASP A 152 -8.88 16.03 0.25
CA ASP A 152 -8.74 16.51 -1.13
C ASP A 152 -7.61 15.81 -1.91
N ASN A 153 -6.52 15.44 -1.23
CA ASN A 153 -5.42 14.68 -1.82
C ASN A 153 -5.86 13.27 -2.21
N LEU A 154 -6.63 12.62 -1.34
CA LEU A 154 -7.18 11.28 -1.59
C LEU A 154 -8.20 11.29 -2.73
N ASP A 155 -9.07 12.30 -2.77
CA ASP A 155 -10.09 12.45 -3.80
C ASP A 155 -9.48 12.65 -5.18
N LYS A 156 -8.43 13.47 -5.30
CA LYS A 156 -7.67 13.68 -6.56
C LYS A 156 -7.01 12.40 -7.03
N ALA A 157 -6.38 11.65 -6.13
CA ALA A 157 -5.75 10.38 -6.46
C ALA A 157 -6.78 9.33 -6.90
N CYS A 158 -7.91 9.23 -6.21
CA CYS A 158 -9.00 8.32 -6.58
C CYS A 158 -9.58 8.66 -7.96
N ALA A 159 -9.78 9.94 -8.26
CA ALA A 159 -10.23 10.39 -9.58
C ALA A 159 -9.26 10.02 -10.70
N TYR A 160 -7.95 10.17 -10.46
CA TYR A 160 -6.91 9.72 -11.38
C TYR A 160 -6.98 8.21 -11.65
N VAL A 161 -7.14 7.38 -10.61
CA VAL A 161 -7.25 5.92 -10.75
C VAL A 161 -8.45 5.54 -11.61
N LYS A 162 -9.63 6.16 -11.37
CA LYS A 162 -10.83 5.94 -12.19
C LYS A 162 -10.56 6.21 -13.67
N GLN A 163 -9.92 7.33 -13.99
CA GLN A 163 -9.54 7.66 -15.37
C GLN A 163 -8.52 6.65 -15.95
N ALA A 164 -7.54 6.23 -15.16
CA ALA A 164 -6.54 5.26 -15.59
C ALA A 164 -7.18 3.90 -15.91
N CYS A 165 -8.14 3.45 -15.12
CA CYS A 165 -8.89 2.21 -15.36
C CYS A 165 -9.80 2.27 -16.62
N GLU A 166 -10.28 3.46 -17.02
CA GLU A 166 -11.09 3.62 -18.22
C GLU A 166 -10.27 3.65 -19.52
N ARG A 167 -8.97 3.96 -19.46
CA ARG A 167 -8.11 4.07 -20.65
C ARG A 167 -8.09 2.82 -21.54
N PRO A 168 -7.95 1.59 -21.03
CA PRO A 168 -7.98 0.39 -21.86
C PRO A 168 -9.28 0.23 -22.61
N THR A 169 -10.42 0.48 -21.97
CA THR A 169 -11.75 0.38 -22.59
C THR A 169 -11.95 1.42 -23.69
N LYS A 170 -11.51 2.66 -23.47
CA LYS A 170 -11.56 3.73 -24.48
C LYS A 170 -10.66 3.39 -25.67
N THR A 171 -9.46 2.87 -25.44
CA THR A 171 -8.53 2.46 -26.49
C THR A 171 -9.10 1.28 -27.29
N ALA A 172 -9.67 0.27 -26.64
CA ALA A 172 -10.29 -0.87 -27.30
C ALA A 172 -11.46 -0.43 -28.21
N ARG A 173 -12.33 0.49 -27.74
CA ARG A 173 -13.39 1.06 -28.55
C ARG A 173 -12.85 1.76 -29.80
N LEU A 174 -11.85 2.63 -29.65
CA LEU A 174 -11.23 3.33 -30.78
C LEU A 174 -10.62 2.38 -31.82
N ILE A 175 -10.08 1.24 -31.40
CA ILE A 175 -9.57 0.20 -32.30
C ILE A 175 -10.72 -0.49 -33.01
N ILE A 176 -11.75 -0.90 -32.27
CA ILE A 176 -12.93 -1.59 -32.85
C ILE A 176 -13.63 -0.70 -33.88
N ASP A 177 -13.83 0.59 -33.57
CA ASP A 177 -14.48 1.56 -34.47
C ASP A 177 -13.69 1.83 -35.77
N ARG A 178 -12.38 1.50 -35.77
CA ARG A 178 -11.51 1.65 -36.95
C ARG A 178 -11.30 0.37 -37.72
N LEU A 179 -11.76 -0.80 -37.23
CA LEU A 179 -11.71 -2.03 -37.95
C LEU A 179 -12.73 -1.98 -39.11
N PRO A 180 -12.33 -2.35 -40.35
CA PRO A 180 -13.28 -2.46 -41.45
C PRO A 180 -14.36 -3.47 -41.10
N THR A 181 -15.62 -3.10 -41.23
CA THR A 181 -16.76 -4.01 -41.10
C THR A 181 -16.57 -5.13 -42.13
N GLN A 182 -16.29 -6.35 -41.65
CA GLN A 182 -16.28 -7.50 -42.54
C GLN A 182 -17.71 -7.68 -43.07
N HIS A 183 -17.93 -7.26 -44.32
CA HIS A 183 -19.10 -7.70 -45.05
C HIS A 183 -18.93 -9.20 -45.30
N HIS A 184 -19.68 -10.03 -44.60
CA HIS A 184 -19.88 -11.40 -45.03
C HIS A 184 -20.70 -11.33 -46.32
N PRO A 185 -20.18 -11.77 -47.47
CA PRO A 185 -21.03 -11.96 -48.64
C PRO A 185 -21.97 -13.15 -48.35
N ASN A 186 -23.26 -12.92 -48.59
CA ASN A 186 -24.29 -13.97 -48.61
C ASN A 186 -24.00 -15.03 -49.66
#